data_9afe2035152eb3c1fefebd90a6d1ec0e
#
_entry.id   9afe2035152eb3c1fefebd90a6d1ec0e
#
_cell.length_a   1.000
_cell.length_b   1.000
_cell.length_c   1.000
_cell.angle_alpha   90.00
_cell.angle_beta   90.00
_cell.angle_gamma   90.00
#
_symmetry.space_group_name_H-M   'P 1'
#
loop_
_entity.id
_entity.type
_entity.pdbx_description
1 polymer ?
#
loop_
_entity_poly.entity_id
_entity_poly.type
_entity_poly.pdbx_seq_one_letter_code
_entity_poly.pdbx_strand_id
1 'polypeptide(L)'
;MHLIKKIVLLIFTVPILSKNLMAAELIMVEQQGCYYCEEWKDQLGHIYPKTPEGKYAPLKTFDITEVDEIKGLERDVIFTPTFILMEKNKELGRLEGYSSEDFFWELLEVILEKETEYTAPKVIKTIN
;
A
#
# COMPACT_ATOMS: atom_id res chain seq x y z
N MET A 1 -31.91 -53.95 -26.24
CA MET A 1 -32.21 -52.54 -25.89
C MET A 1 -31.07 -52.05 -24.99
N HIS A 2 -30.19 -51.28 -25.56
CA HIS A 2 -29.13 -50.69 -24.80
C HIS A 2 -29.51 -49.23 -24.46
N LEU A 3 -29.93 -48.98 -23.24
CA LEU A 3 -30.09 -47.64 -22.72
C LEU A 3 -28.73 -47.07 -22.42
N ILE A 4 -28.21 -46.32 -23.40
CA ILE A 4 -27.01 -45.49 -23.17
C ILE A 4 -27.44 -44.34 -22.31
N LYS A 5 -27.21 -44.48 -21.00
CA LYS A 5 -27.29 -43.35 -20.09
C LYS A 5 -26.17 -42.37 -20.42
N LYS A 6 -26.52 -41.34 -21.19
CA LYS A 6 -25.68 -40.18 -21.37
C LYS A 6 -25.56 -39.48 -20.04
N ILE A 7 -24.49 -39.76 -19.32
CA ILE A 7 -24.10 -38.94 -18.17
C ILE A 7 -23.60 -37.63 -18.75
N VAL A 8 -24.48 -36.63 -18.76
CA VAL A 8 -24.08 -35.26 -19.03
C VAL A 8 -23.35 -34.79 -17.78
N LEU A 9 -22.01 -34.87 -17.86
CA LEU A 9 -21.14 -34.27 -16.85
C LEU A 9 -21.26 -32.75 -17.00
N LEU A 10 -22.15 -32.17 -16.20
CA LEU A 10 -22.26 -30.71 -16.10
C LEU A 10 -21.01 -30.23 -15.37
N ILE A 11 -19.98 -29.86 -16.14
CA ILE A 11 -18.82 -29.16 -15.61
C ILE A 11 -19.31 -27.77 -15.21
N PHE A 12 -19.63 -27.62 -13.94
CA PHE A 12 -19.82 -26.31 -13.34
C PHE A 12 -18.47 -25.61 -13.35
N THR A 13 -18.20 -24.85 -14.40
CA THR A 13 -17.11 -23.87 -14.38
C THR A 13 -17.52 -22.75 -13.42
N VAL A 14 -17.13 -22.90 -12.16
CA VAL A 14 -17.22 -21.79 -11.20
C VAL A 14 -16.26 -20.72 -11.73
N PRO A 15 -16.75 -19.54 -12.11
CA PRO A 15 -15.86 -18.46 -12.42
C PRO A 15 -15.13 -18.14 -11.10
N ILE A 16 -13.83 -18.43 -11.08
CA ILE A 16 -12.95 -17.90 -10.04
C ILE A 16 -12.98 -16.39 -10.28
N LEU A 17 -13.87 -15.70 -9.55
CA LEU A 17 -13.79 -14.26 -9.41
C LEU A 17 -12.46 -14.03 -8.70
N SER A 18 -11.42 -13.77 -9.48
CA SER A 18 -10.23 -13.14 -8.98
C SER A 18 -10.69 -11.80 -8.43
N LYS A 19 -11.00 -11.76 -7.15
CA LYS A 19 -11.06 -10.51 -6.43
C LYS A 19 -9.65 -9.96 -6.57
N ASN A 20 -9.44 -9.08 -7.52
CA ASN A 20 -8.37 -8.12 -7.43
C ASN A 20 -8.64 -7.37 -6.13
N LEU A 21 -8.15 -7.90 -5.03
CA LEU A 21 -7.95 -7.12 -3.83
C LEU A 21 -6.92 -6.07 -4.26
N MET A 22 -7.43 -4.94 -4.71
CA MET A 22 -6.64 -3.74 -4.83
C MET A 22 -6.27 -3.38 -3.40
N ALA A 23 -5.18 -3.98 -2.92
CA ALA A 23 -4.53 -3.57 -1.70
C ALA A 23 -4.30 -2.07 -1.76
N ALA A 24 -4.30 -1.42 -0.60
CA ALA A 24 -3.88 -0.02 -0.52
C ALA A 24 -2.51 0.15 -1.19
N GLU A 25 -2.22 1.30 -1.70
CA GLU A 25 -0.88 1.68 -2.15
C GLU A 25 -0.38 2.87 -1.35
N LEU A 26 0.93 2.92 -1.12
CA LEU A 26 1.58 4.07 -0.52
C LEU A 26 2.24 4.89 -1.62
N ILE A 27 1.77 6.12 -1.81
CA ILE A 27 2.36 7.05 -2.75
C ILE A 27 3.38 7.90 -2.01
N MET A 28 4.61 7.94 -2.52
CA MET A 28 5.63 8.89 -2.11
C MET A 28 5.72 10.00 -3.15
N VAL A 29 5.44 11.21 -2.74
CA VAL A 29 5.70 12.39 -3.56
C VAL A 29 7.07 12.94 -3.19
N GLU A 30 7.94 13.01 -4.17
CA GLU A 30 9.31 13.48 -4.02
C GLU A 30 9.59 14.67 -4.93
N GLN A 31 10.76 15.26 -4.75
CA GLN A 31 11.20 16.40 -5.55
C GLN A 31 12.72 16.30 -5.71
N GLN A 32 13.22 16.75 -6.86
CA GLN A 32 14.65 16.84 -7.08
C GLN A 32 15.29 17.82 -6.07
N GLY A 33 16.42 17.42 -5.48
CA GLY A 33 17.09 18.21 -4.45
C GLY A 33 16.47 18.15 -3.06
N CYS A 34 15.50 17.27 -2.85
CA CYS A 34 14.88 17.03 -1.55
C CYS A 34 15.78 16.16 -0.67
N TYR A 35 16.43 16.76 0.33
CA TYR A 35 17.31 16.05 1.25
C TYR A 35 16.60 14.91 1.99
N TYR A 36 15.44 15.16 2.57
CA TYR A 36 14.68 14.16 3.34
C TYR A 36 14.09 13.07 2.47
N CYS A 37 13.84 13.34 1.19
CA CYS A 37 13.44 12.30 0.23
C CYS A 37 14.57 11.29 0.02
N GLU A 38 15.80 11.80 -0.20
CA GLU A 38 16.99 10.95 -0.37
C GLU A 38 17.31 10.20 0.93
N GLU A 39 17.20 10.85 2.07
CA GLU A 39 17.44 10.22 3.38
C GLU A 39 16.48 9.05 3.60
N TRP A 40 15.18 9.23 3.34
CA TRP A 40 14.21 8.14 3.44
C TRP A 40 14.55 6.98 2.48
N LYS A 41 14.88 7.30 1.23
CA LYS A 41 15.25 6.26 0.25
C LYS A 41 16.48 5.47 0.68
N ASP A 42 17.50 6.14 1.20
CA ASP A 42 18.72 5.50 1.67
C ASP A 42 18.49 4.62 2.90
N GLN A 43 17.67 5.08 3.85
CA GLN A 43 17.40 4.36 5.08
C GLN A 43 16.35 3.27 4.89
N LEU A 44 15.25 3.55 4.22
CA LEU A 44 14.05 2.70 4.19
C LEU A 44 13.63 2.21 2.79
N GLY A 45 14.06 2.85 1.74
CA GLY A 45 13.58 2.55 0.39
C GLY A 45 13.79 1.10 -0.04
N HIS A 46 14.93 0.51 0.31
CA HIS A 46 15.25 -0.89 0.01
C HIS A 46 14.63 -1.89 1.00
N ILE A 47 14.24 -1.43 2.19
CA ILE A 47 13.62 -2.24 3.24
C ILE A 47 12.11 -2.29 3.06
N TYR A 48 11.48 -1.18 2.71
CA TYR A 48 10.04 -1.01 2.65
C TYR A 48 9.30 -2.15 1.94
N PRO A 49 9.67 -2.58 0.71
CA PRO A 49 8.95 -3.63 0.00
C PRO A 49 9.04 -5.01 0.68
N LYS A 50 9.97 -5.20 1.60
CA LYS A 50 10.17 -6.45 2.34
C LYS A 50 9.40 -6.50 3.65
N THR A 51 8.82 -5.39 4.06
CA THR A 51 8.04 -5.28 5.30
C THR A 51 6.59 -5.72 5.10
N PRO A 52 5.87 -6.08 6.16
CA PRO A 52 4.43 -6.33 6.09
C PRO A 52 3.65 -5.14 5.53
N GLU A 53 4.01 -3.92 5.93
CA GLU A 53 3.43 -2.67 5.45
C GLU A 53 3.63 -2.48 3.95
N GLY A 54 4.85 -2.68 3.47
CA GLY A 54 5.19 -2.55 2.06
C GLY A 54 4.57 -3.63 1.16
N LYS A 55 4.30 -4.80 1.71
CA LYS A 55 3.56 -5.86 1.01
C LYS A 55 2.07 -5.57 0.95
N TYR A 56 1.53 -4.97 2.00
CA TYR A 56 0.12 -4.58 2.05
C TYR A 56 -0.16 -3.35 1.18
N ALA A 57 0.68 -2.33 1.28
CA ALA A 57 0.59 -1.08 0.53
C ALA A 57 1.89 -0.83 -0.25
N PRO A 58 2.07 -1.44 -1.43
CA PRO A 58 3.25 -1.24 -2.26
C PRO A 58 3.51 0.23 -2.55
N LEU A 59 4.80 0.61 -2.58
CA LEU A 59 5.23 1.97 -2.83
C LEU A 59 5.12 2.32 -4.31
N LYS A 60 4.57 3.51 -4.58
CA LYS A 60 4.57 4.15 -5.88
C LYS A 60 5.08 5.59 -5.72
N THR A 61 6.04 5.97 -6.53
CA THR A 61 6.70 7.27 -6.42
C THR A 61 6.28 8.21 -7.55
N PHE A 62 5.98 9.45 -7.19
CA PHE A 62 5.71 10.55 -8.11
C PHE A 62 6.61 11.75 -7.81
N ASP A 63 7.06 12.42 -8.84
CA ASP A 63 7.63 13.75 -8.68
C ASP A 63 6.51 14.77 -8.35
N ILE A 64 6.83 15.82 -7.61
CA ILE A 64 5.85 16.84 -7.23
C ILE A 64 5.21 17.52 -8.46
N THR A 65 5.91 17.53 -9.59
CA THR A 65 5.37 18.06 -10.86
C THR A 65 4.33 17.15 -11.51
N GLU A 66 4.23 15.91 -11.07
CA GLU A 66 3.30 14.89 -11.56
C GLU A 66 2.09 14.68 -10.65
N VAL A 67 1.96 15.47 -9.59
CA VAL A 67 0.90 15.34 -8.58
C VAL A 67 -0.51 15.38 -9.18
N ASP A 68 -0.71 16.13 -10.25
CA ASP A 68 -2.00 16.22 -10.94
C ASP A 68 -2.45 14.90 -11.59
N GLU A 69 -1.53 13.96 -11.75
CA GLU A 69 -1.84 12.61 -12.25
C GLU A 69 -2.45 11.71 -11.16
N ILE A 70 -2.30 12.08 -9.89
CA ILE A 70 -2.81 11.32 -8.75
C ILE A 70 -4.27 11.69 -8.51
N LYS A 71 -5.17 10.74 -8.78
CA LYS A 71 -6.60 10.94 -8.57
C LYS A 71 -6.97 10.68 -7.12
N GLY A 72 -7.90 11.48 -6.60
CA GLY A 72 -8.51 11.25 -5.29
C GLY A 72 -7.75 11.82 -4.10
N LEU A 73 -6.83 12.75 -4.34
CA LEU A 73 -6.19 13.50 -3.25
C LEU A 73 -7.20 14.42 -2.57
N GLU A 74 -7.14 14.48 -1.24
CA GLU A 74 -8.01 15.36 -0.45
C GLU A 74 -7.56 16.83 -0.48
N ARG A 75 -6.26 17.06 -0.69
CA ARG A 75 -5.67 18.40 -0.75
C ARG A 75 -4.34 18.39 -1.51
N ASP A 76 -3.87 19.56 -1.84
CA ASP A 76 -2.58 19.76 -2.49
C ASP A 76 -1.42 19.15 -1.69
N VAL A 77 -0.38 18.74 -2.40
CA VAL A 77 0.90 18.33 -1.82
C VAL A 77 1.82 19.54 -1.80
N ILE A 78 2.24 19.96 -0.62
CA ILE A 78 3.07 21.15 -0.40
C ILE A 78 4.48 20.77 0.01
N PHE A 79 4.61 19.69 0.79
CA PHE A 79 5.89 19.23 1.35
C PHE A 79 6.41 17.99 0.65
N THR A 80 7.72 17.84 0.58
CA THR A 80 8.37 16.60 0.14
C THR A 80 9.38 16.13 1.19
N PRO A 81 9.45 14.81 1.46
CA PRO A 81 8.53 13.80 0.96
C PRO A 81 7.14 13.92 1.60
N THR A 82 6.10 13.59 0.85
CA THR A 82 4.77 13.31 1.40
C THR A 82 4.41 11.88 1.05
N PHE A 83 3.99 11.12 2.05
CA PHE A 83 3.53 9.74 1.87
C PHE A 83 2.01 9.71 2.00
N ILE A 84 1.34 9.23 0.98
CA ILE A 84 -0.12 9.23 0.89
C ILE A 84 -0.62 7.81 0.76
N LEU A 85 -1.40 7.36 1.74
CA LEU A 85 -2.05 6.06 1.68
C LEU A 85 -3.31 6.18 0.85
N MET A 86 -3.37 5.41 -0.24
CA MET A 86 -4.47 5.40 -1.19
C MET A 86 -5.12 4.03 -1.27
N GLU A 87 -6.42 4.00 -1.41
CA GLU A 87 -7.18 2.80 -1.76
C GLU A 87 -8.32 3.18 -2.71
N LYS A 88 -8.41 2.50 -3.85
CA LYS A 88 -9.47 2.76 -4.85
C LYS A 88 -9.60 4.22 -5.26
N ASN A 89 -8.47 4.86 -5.53
CA ASN A 89 -8.40 6.29 -5.87
C ASN A 89 -8.99 7.23 -4.80
N LYS A 90 -8.84 6.84 -3.53
CA LYS A 90 -9.23 7.65 -2.39
C LYS A 90 -8.09 7.76 -1.42
N GLU A 91 -7.74 8.97 -1.01
CA GLU A 91 -6.79 9.21 0.06
C GLU A 91 -7.39 8.79 1.40
N LEU A 92 -6.67 7.93 2.12
CA LEU A 92 -7.05 7.47 3.45
C LEU A 92 -6.31 8.22 4.56
N GLY A 93 -5.11 8.69 4.29
CA GLY A 93 -4.28 9.45 5.20
C GLY A 93 -2.94 9.79 4.58
N ARG A 94 -2.19 10.65 5.23
CA ARG A 94 -0.85 11.04 4.76
C ARG A 94 0.11 11.38 5.88
N LEU A 95 1.39 11.23 5.59
CA LEU A 95 2.51 11.70 6.38
C LEU A 95 3.22 12.78 5.58
N GLU A 96 3.35 13.97 6.13
CA GLU A 96 4.05 15.08 5.51
C GLU A 96 5.43 15.23 6.13
N GLY A 97 6.46 15.05 5.29
CA GLY A 97 7.86 15.09 5.73
C GLY A 97 8.38 13.73 6.20
N TYR A 98 9.67 13.74 6.55
CA TYR A 98 10.36 12.58 7.12
C TYR A 98 11.31 13.05 8.22
N SER A 99 11.08 12.63 9.44
CA SER A 99 11.89 13.02 10.59
C SER A 99 12.81 11.91 11.09
N SER A 100 12.31 10.67 11.15
CA SER A 100 13.06 9.49 11.58
C SER A 100 12.39 8.20 11.13
N GLU A 101 13.15 7.10 11.15
CA GLU A 101 12.62 5.76 10.84
C GLU A 101 11.48 5.38 11.78
N ASP A 102 11.69 5.52 13.09
CA ASP A 102 10.71 5.13 14.10
C ASP A 102 9.40 5.89 13.91
N PHE A 103 9.49 7.20 13.71
CA PHE A 103 8.30 8.04 13.51
C PHE A 103 7.54 7.69 12.23
N PHE A 104 8.27 7.37 11.15
CA PHE A 104 7.65 6.93 9.89
C PHE A 104 6.85 5.64 10.09
N TRP A 105 7.46 4.62 10.70
CA TRP A 105 6.79 3.34 10.90
C TRP A 105 5.60 3.44 11.85
N GLU A 106 5.74 4.15 12.96
CA GLU A 106 4.66 4.34 13.93
C GLU A 106 3.44 5.02 13.30
N LEU A 107 3.65 6.11 12.56
CA LEU A 107 2.55 6.82 11.91
C LEU A 107 1.93 6.02 10.77
N LEU A 108 2.74 5.34 9.95
CA LEU A 108 2.23 4.52 8.86
C LEU A 108 1.37 3.38 9.42
N GLU A 109 1.85 2.68 10.45
CA GLU A 109 1.10 1.60 11.10
C GLU A 109 -0.24 2.09 11.66
N VAL A 110 -0.24 3.23 12.35
CA VAL A 110 -1.47 3.83 12.87
C VAL A 110 -2.48 4.12 11.75
N ILE A 111 -2.04 4.70 10.64
CA ILE A 111 -2.94 5.01 9.52
C ILE A 111 -3.43 3.72 8.86
N LEU A 112 -2.57 2.75 8.64
CA LEU A 112 -2.93 1.46 8.05
C LEU A 112 -3.96 0.72 8.90
N GLU A 113 -3.74 0.60 10.20
CA GLU A 113 -4.67 -0.09 11.11
C GLU A 113 -6.01 0.63 11.28
N LYS A 114 -5.98 1.96 11.27
CA LYS A 114 -7.18 2.77 11.44
C LYS A 114 -8.05 2.83 10.19
N GLU A 115 -7.44 2.94 9.01
CA GLU A 115 -8.14 3.25 7.77
C GLU A 115 -8.32 2.05 6.84
N THR A 116 -7.66 0.92 7.14
CA THR A 116 -7.70 -0.30 6.32
C THR A 116 -7.93 -1.54 7.18
N GLU A 117 -7.96 -2.69 6.54
CA GLU A 117 -8.03 -3.99 7.22
C GLU A 117 -6.63 -4.52 7.62
N TYR A 118 -5.59 -3.70 7.50
CA TYR A 118 -4.25 -4.08 7.89
C TYR A 118 -4.17 -4.35 9.40
N THR A 119 -3.49 -5.43 9.75
CA THR A 119 -3.15 -5.75 11.14
C THR A 119 -1.67 -6.05 11.21
N ALA A 120 -0.96 -5.29 12.05
CA ALA A 120 0.46 -5.53 12.28
C ALA A 120 0.71 -6.94 12.85
N PRO A 121 1.76 -7.64 12.38
CA PRO A 121 2.15 -8.92 12.95
C PRO A 121 2.46 -8.76 14.45
N LYS A 122 1.84 -9.57 15.31
CA LYS A 122 2.13 -9.57 16.73
C LYS A 122 3.55 -10.08 16.95
N VAL A 123 4.45 -9.20 17.33
CA VAL A 123 5.77 -9.59 17.84
C VAL A 123 5.54 -10.17 19.23
N ILE A 124 5.63 -11.49 19.36
CA ILE A 124 5.68 -12.13 20.67
C ILE A 124 7.04 -11.74 21.26
N LYS A 125 7.06 -10.70 22.10
CA LYS A 125 8.20 -10.43 22.95
C LYS A 125 8.29 -11.60 23.93
N THR A 126 9.11 -12.57 23.60
CA THR A 126 9.54 -13.57 24.58
C THR A 126 10.39 -12.81 25.59
N ILE A 127 9.78 -12.47 26.73
CA ILE A 127 10.48 -11.91 27.87
C ILE A 127 11.24 -13.10 28.46
N ASN A 128 12.56 -13.16 28.23
CA ASN A 128 13.49 -14.01 28.98
C ASN A 128 13.90 -13.26 30.24
#